data_80a057c92813b2f375ace3495cb23e89
#
_entry.id   80a057c92813b2f375ace3495cb23e89
#
_cell.length_a   1.000
_cell.length_b   1.000
_cell.length_c   1.000
_cell.angle_alpha   90.00
_cell.angle_beta   90.00
_cell.angle_gamma   90.00
#
_symmetry.space_group_name_H-M   'P 1'
#
loop_
_entity.id
_entity.type
_entity.pdbx_description
1 polymer ?
#
loop_
_entity_poly.entity_id
_entity_poly.type
_entity_poly.pdbx_seq_one_letter_code
_entity_poly.pdbx_strand_id
1 'polypeptide(L)'
;MLKPELSNQFKRDYNILTRRGYDITRLDAVIIILLKQLPLEPRHRDHPLKGKWHGYRGCHIADDWVLVYKIDGDRLKLMLSRTGTHVDVYGQ
;
A
#
# COMPACT_ATOMS: atom_id res chain seq x y z
N MET A 1 6.04 14.44 -8.81
CA MET A 1 5.09 13.58 -8.08
C MET A 1 4.70 12.40 -8.96
N LEU A 2 4.69 11.20 -8.39
CA LEU A 2 4.25 10.02 -9.11
C LEU A 2 2.74 10.08 -9.39
N LYS A 3 2.29 9.38 -10.44
CA LYS A 3 0.87 9.22 -10.72
C LYS A 3 0.38 7.91 -10.10
N PRO A 4 -0.73 7.91 -9.35
CA PRO A 4 -1.25 6.68 -8.78
C PRO A 4 -1.91 5.81 -9.84
N GLU A 5 -1.66 4.50 -9.76
CA GLU A 5 -2.33 3.50 -10.57
C GLU A 5 -2.88 2.44 -9.62
N LEU A 6 -4.19 2.32 -9.56
CA LEU A 6 -4.87 1.45 -8.62
C LEU A 6 -5.28 0.15 -9.32
N SER A 7 -4.86 -0.99 -8.76
CA SER A 7 -5.38 -2.27 -9.25
C SER A 7 -6.87 -2.40 -8.92
N ASN A 8 -7.56 -3.25 -9.65
CA ASN A 8 -8.97 -3.52 -9.35
C ASN A 8 -9.13 -4.12 -7.95
N GLN A 9 -8.19 -4.97 -7.55
CA GLN A 9 -8.22 -5.53 -6.21
C GLN A 9 -8.00 -4.47 -5.14
N PHE A 10 -7.09 -3.52 -5.35
CA PHE A 10 -6.89 -2.42 -4.41
C PHE A 10 -8.17 -1.59 -4.24
N LYS A 11 -8.86 -1.31 -5.32
CA LYS A 11 -10.13 -0.56 -5.26
C LYS A 11 -11.16 -1.29 -4.41
N ARG A 12 -11.27 -2.61 -4.58
CA ARG A 12 -12.18 -3.44 -3.76
C ARG A 12 -11.75 -3.44 -2.29
N ASP A 13 -10.44 -3.61 -2.04
CA ASP A 13 -9.89 -3.58 -0.69
C ASP A 13 -10.21 -2.25 0.01
N TYR A 14 -9.97 -1.14 -0.69
CA TYR A 14 -10.23 0.21 -0.18
C TYR A 14 -11.69 0.37 0.23
N ASN A 15 -12.60 -0.05 -0.63
CA ASN A 15 -14.04 0.04 -0.35
C ASN A 15 -14.45 -0.83 0.84
N ILE A 16 -13.89 -2.04 0.94
CA ILE A 16 -14.18 -2.94 2.07
C ILE A 16 -13.71 -2.32 3.38
N LEU A 17 -12.51 -1.79 3.42
CA LEU A 17 -11.96 -1.17 4.64
C LEU A 17 -12.78 0.06 5.04
N THR A 18 -13.20 0.87 4.07
CA THR A 18 -14.05 2.03 4.32
C THR A 18 -15.35 1.60 4.97
N ARG A 19 -16.00 0.55 4.45
CA ARG A 19 -17.25 0.03 4.99
C ARG A 19 -17.08 -0.57 6.40
N ARG A 20 -15.91 -1.14 6.68
CA ARG A 20 -15.58 -1.68 8.00
C ARG A 20 -15.25 -0.62 9.04
N GLY A 21 -15.24 0.65 8.64
CA GLY A 21 -14.95 1.75 9.55
C GLY A 21 -13.47 2.01 9.81
N TYR A 22 -12.56 1.51 8.97
CA TYR A 22 -11.14 1.83 9.08
C TYR A 22 -10.93 3.32 8.85
N ASP A 23 -9.97 3.90 9.57
CA ASP A 23 -9.59 5.30 9.36
C ASP A 23 -8.79 5.43 8.07
N ILE A 24 -9.51 5.55 6.97
CA ILE A 24 -8.92 5.56 5.63
C ILE A 24 -7.98 6.73 5.40
N THR A 25 -8.11 7.80 6.20
CA THR A 25 -7.19 8.94 6.09
C THR A 25 -5.76 8.57 6.42
N ARG A 26 -5.55 7.54 7.24
CA ARG A 26 -4.20 7.03 7.56
C ARG A 26 -3.55 6.40 6.33
N LEU A 27 -4.33 5.65 5.54
CA LEU A 27 -3.86 5.08 4.28
C LEU A 27 -3.57 6.19 3.28
N ASP A 28 -4.47 7.14 3.13
CA ASP A 28 -4.31 8.26 2.21
C ASP A 28 -3.03 9.06 2.53
N ALA A 29 -2.75 9.29 3.82
CA ALA A 29 -1.56 10.01 4.23
C ALA A 29 -0.27 9.29 3.80
N VAL A 30 -0.21 7.97 3.96
CA VAL A 30 0.94 7.17 3.52
C VAL A 30 1.09 7.22 2.00
N ILE A 31 -0.02 7.10 1.27
CA ILE A 31 -0.01 7.15 -0.20
C ILE A 31 0.55 8.49 -0.68
N ILE A 32 0.16 9.59 -0.05
CA ILE A 32 0.65 10.93 -0.43
C ILE A 32 2.18 11.02 -0.26
N ILE A 33 2.71 10.48 0.84
CA ILE A 33 4.15 10.45 1.07
C ILE A 33 4.86 9.65 -0.02
N LEU A 34 4.30 8.49 -0.39
CA LEU A 34 4.85 7.66 -1.46
C LEU A 34 4.78 8.36 -2.82
N LEU A 35 3.68 9.06 -3.12
CA LEU A 35 3.54 9.81 -4.37
C LEU A 35 4.62 10.90 -4.49
N LYS A 36 4.99 11.50 -3.38
CA LYS A 36 6.05 12.52 -3.32
C LYS A 36 7.45 11.91 -3.29
N GLN A 37 7.56 10.59 -3.23
CA GLN A 37 8.81 9.84 -3.11
C GLN A 37 9.64 10.25 -1.89
N LEU A 38 8.95 10.61 -0.81
CA LEU A 38 9.56 10.90 0.47
C LEU A 38 9.68 9.61 1.30
N PRO A 39 10.66 9.51 2.20
CA PRO A 39 10.78 8.32 3.03
C PRO A 39 9.64 8.22 4.04
N LEU A 40 9.19 6.99 4.29
CA LEU A 40 8.21 6.72 5.33
C LEU A 40 8.90 6.67 6.70
N GLU A 41 8.15 7.01 7.75
CA GLU A 41 8.66 6.88 9.12
C GLU A 41 8.95 5.40 9.44
N PRO A 42 9.92 5.11 10.32
CA PRO A 42 10.28 3.71 10.66
C PRO A 42 9.11 2.86 11.14
N ARG A 43 8.11 3.44 11.77
CA ARG A 43 6.92 2.71 12.25
C ARG A 43 6.15 2.02 11.12
N HIS A 44 6.30 2.49 9.89
CA HIS A 44 5.62 1.89 8.73
C HIS A 44 6.35 0.66 8.19
N ARG A 45 7.57 0.37 8.66
CA ARG A 45 8.33 -0.82 8.29
C ARG A 45 8.35 -1.10 6.80
N ASP A 46 8.56 -0.08 5.99
CA ASP A 46 8.63 -0.20 4.54
C ASP A 46 9.79 -1.12 4.15
N HIS A 47 9.49 -2.17 3.39
CA HIS A 47 10.49 -3.18 3.03
C HIS A 47 10.14 -3.87 1.70
N PRO A 48 11.15 -4.39 0.97
CA PRO A 48 10.87 -5.18 -0.22
C PRO A 48 10.25 -6.53 0.16
N LEU A 49 9.35 -7.01 -0.67
CA LEU A 49 8.65 -8.28 -0.46
C LEU A 49 9.34 -9.41 -1.23
N LYS A 50 9.05 -10.64 -0.82
CA LYS A 50 9.59 -11.87 -1.42
C LYS A 50 8.45 -12.75 -1.92
N GLY A 51 8.81 -13.88 -2.54
CA GLY A 51 7.82 -14.85 -3.02
C GLY A 51 6.99 -14.31 -4.16
N LYS A 52 5.69 -14.54 -4.11
CA LYS A 52 4.79 -14.08 -5.18
C LYS A 52 4.72 -12.57 -5.33
N TRP A 53 5.12 -11.84 -4.29
CA TRP A 53 5.15 -10.38 -4.31
C TRP A 53 6.55 -9.82 -4.62
N HIS A 54 7.45 -10.67 -5.12
CA HIS A 54 8.79 -10.21 -5.51
C HIS A 54 8.70 -9.02 -6.48
N GLY A 55 9.48 -7.99 -6.21
CA GLY A 55 9.44 -6.75 -6.99
C GLY A 55 8.51 -5.68 -6.43
N TYR A 56 7.67 -6.05 -5.47
CA TYR A 56 6.80 -5.12 -4.76
C TYR A 56 7.36 -4.80 -3.38
N ARG A 57 6.82 -3.75 -2.77
CA ARG A 57 7.17 -3.36 -1.41
C ARG A 57 5.93 -3.44 -0.53
N GLY A 58 6.15 -3.69 0.75
CA GLY A 58 5.08 -3.68 1.74
C GLY A 58 5.38 -2.67 2.82
N CYS A 59 4.35 -2.04 3.37
CA CYS A 59 4.49 -1.20 4.54
C CYS A 59 3.27 -1.34 5.43
N HIS A 60 3.43 -0.95 6.70
CA HIS A 60 2.36 -0.99 7.69
C HIS A 60 1.68 0.36 7.78
N ILE A 61 0.35 0.37 7.67
CA ILE A 61 -0.45 1.58 7.86
C ILE A 61 -0.75 1.76 9.35
N ALA A 62 -1.15 0.67 9.98
CA ALA A 62 -1.43 0.55 11.41
C ALA A 62 -1.16 -0.90 11.82
N ASP A 63 -1.54 -1.32 13.01
CA ASP A 63 -1.15 -2.62 13.61
C ASP A 63 -1.12 -3.79 12.62
N ASP A 64 -2.29 -4.29 12.20
CA ASP A 64 -2.39 -5.43 11.28
C ASP A 64 -2.79 -4.96 9.86
N TRP A 65 -2.65 -3.71 9.57
CA TRP A 65 -3.08 -3.11 8.30
C TRP A 65 -1.86 -2.80 7.43
N VAL A 66 -1.77 -3.47 6.27
CA VAL A 66 -0.63 -3.35 5.37
C VAL A 66 -1.04 -2.80 4.02
N LEU A 67 -0.05 -2.27 3.29
CA LEU A 67 -0.19 -1.80 1.93
C LEU A 67 0.90 -2.46 1.08
N VAL A 68 0.51 -3.04 -0.05
CA VAL A 68 1.46 -3.57 -1.05
C VAL A 68 1.46 -2.63 -2.24
N TYR A 69 2.64 -2.17 -2.61
CA TYR A 69 2.80 -1.20 -3.70
C TYR A 69 4.10 -1.44 -4.48
N LYS A 70 4.21 -0.79 -5.61
CA LYS A 70 5.40 -0.80 -6.44
C LYS A 70 5.58 0.57 -7.08
N ILE A 71 6.81 1.05 -7.15
CA ILE A 71 7.12 2.30 -7.87
C ILE A 71 7.74 1.91 -9.21
N ASP A 72 7.10 2.36 -10.29
CA ASP A 72 7.63 2.25 -11.64
C ASP A 72 8.32 3.59 -11.96
N GLY A 73 9.63 3.63 -11.77
CA GLY A 73 10.42 4.85 -11.95
C GLY A 73 10.48 5.32 -13.40
N ASP A 74 10.40 4.39 -14.37
CA ASP A 74 10.43 4.74 -15.79
C ASP A 74 9.15 5.43 -16.22
N ARG A 75 8.02 5.02 -15.69
CA ARG A 75 6.71 5.60 -16.02
C ARG A 75 6.25 6.64 -15.01
N LEU A 76 7.02 6.85 -13.94
CA LEU A 76 6.67 7.76 -12.84
C LEU A 76 5.31 7.43 -12.22
N LYS A 77 5.08 6.14 -11.98
CA LYS A 77 3.82 5.65 -11.43
C LYS A 77 4.01 4.99 -10.06
N LEU A 78 3.05 5.21 -9.17
CA LEU A 78 2.88 4.47 -7.94
C LEU A 78 1.76 3.45 -8.15
N MET A 79 2.12 2.18 -8.20
CA MET A 79 1.17 1.09 -8.41
C MET A 79 0.71 0.58 -7.05
N LEU A 80 -0.56 0.80 -6.73
CA LEU A 80 -1.20 0.36 -5.49
C LEU A 80 -1.91 -0.96 -5.75
N SER A 81 -1.42 -2.04 -5.12
CA SER A 81 -1.82 -3.40 -5.49
C SER A 81 -2.78 -4.05 -4.52
N ARG A 82 -2.53 -3.96 -3.22
CA ARG A 82 -3.39 -4.52 -2.18
C ARG A 82 -3.32 -3.70 -0.90
N THR A 83 -4.38 -3.71 -0.13
CA THR A 83 -4.37 -3.22 1.25
C THR A 83 -5.37 -4.01 2.08
N GLY A 84 -5.08 -4.20 3.35
CA GLY A 84 -5.92 -4.98 4.27
C GLY A 84 -5.10 -5.57 5.39
N THR A 85 -5.65 -6.57 6.08
CA THR A 85 -4.92 -7.28 7.13
C THR A 85 -3.85 -8.19 6.51
N HIS A 86 -2.91 -8.66 7.33
CA HIS A 86 -1.91 -9.62 6.86
C HIS A 86 -2.55 -10.87 6.27
N VAL A 87 -3.62 -11.36 6.90
CA VAL A 87 -4.34 -12.54 6.39
C VAL A 87 -4.96 -12.24 5.03
N ASP A 88 -5.63 -11.10 4.89
CA ASP A 88 -6.30 -10.74 3.64
C ASP A 88 -5.31 -10.60 2.48
N VAL A 89 -4.16 -9.99 2.74
CA VAL A 89 -3.18 -9.66 1.70
C VAL A 89 -2.20 -10.78 1.45
N TYR A 90 -1.65 -11.39 2.49
CA TYR A 90 -0.59 -12.39 2.39
C TYR A 90 -1.07 -13.82 2.64
N GLY A 91 -2.27 -14.01 3.14
CA GLY A 91 -2.80 -15.33 3.46
C GLY A 91 -2.23 -15.94 4.73
N GLN A 92 -1.73 -15.10 5.63
CA GLN A 92 -1.05 -15.57 6.85
C GLN A 92 -1.67 -15.01 8.11
#